data_7e4725c0c02040ebc20f3b0a88ad05e1
#
_entry.id   7e4725c0c02040ebc20f3b0a88ad05e1
#
_cell.length_a   1.000
_cell.length_b   1.000
_cell.length_c   1.000
_cell.angle_alpha   90.00
_cell.angle_beta   90.00
_cell.angle_gamma   90.00
#
_symmetry.space_group_name_H-M   'P 1'
#
loop_
_entity.id
_entity.type
_entity.pdbx_description
1 polymer ?
#
loop_
_entity_poly.entity_id
_entity_poly.type
_entity_poly.pdbx_seq_one_letter_code
_entity_poly.pdbx_strand_id
1 'polypeptide(L)'
;MTHITELVVSDVRFPTSELLDGSDAMNPDPDYSAAYVEVRTDDPSLRGFGMTFTIGRGNELCCAAIEAFGPHLVGRTLDDLEADLGSIATALTSDSQMRWLGPEKGVVHLATAALVNAQWDLLSRRAGLPLWKYLAGLTAEQVVSAVDFRHISDALSPNDAVELLHAVEPGTSEREAHLLAEGYPAYITSAGWLGYDDDRIRAGCRAALADGWSALKMKVGRDREDDLRRALLVREQIGADRLLMVDANQVWDVEEAIEWTNSLAPADLYWIEEPTSPDDVLGHARIRAGVAPVRVATGEHCHNRVMFKQFLQAEALDVVQLDGCRLGGVNEVIAVLLLAARFGVPVCPHAGGIGLCEHVQHFSMFDYLAVSGQIDGRMTEYADHLHEHMVQRLEVRDGRYRAPLGPGIGVELEPASLARFRFPDGEHWAGRR
;
A
#
# COMPACT_ATOMS: atom_id res chain seq x y z
N MET A 1 -8.35 16.76 -27.93
CA MET A 1 -7.33 16.54 -26.88
C MET A 1 -7.89 17.06 -25.57
N THR A 2 -7.96 16.26 -24.54
CA THR A 2 -8.41 16.67 -23.21
C THR A 2 -7.21 17.14 -22.40
N HIS A 3 -7.29 18.33 -21.76
CA HIS A 3 -6.20 18.95 -21.02
C HIS A 3 -6.47 18.93 -19.51
N ILE A 4 -5.44 18.72 -18.71
CA ILE A 4 -5.50 18.95 -17.27
C ILE A 4 -5.51 20.46 -17.04
N THR A 5 -6.56 20.95 -16.34
CA THR A 5 -6.78 22.39 -16.11
C THR A 5 -6.48 22.84 -14.70
N GLU A 6 -6.68 21.97 -13.70
CA GLU A 6 -6.57 22.33 -12.29
C GLU A 6 -6.27 21.12 -11.41
N LEU A 7 -5.54 21.36 -10.32
CA LEU A 7 -5.43 20.44 -9.17
C LEU A 7 -6.17 21.04 -7.99
N VAL A 8 -7.06 20.26 -7.38
CA VAL A 8 -7.73 20.62 -6.13
C VAL A 8 -7.19 19.76 -5.02
N VAL A 9 -6.41 20.35 -4.12
CA VAL A 9 -5.76 19.66 -3.01
C VAL A 9 -6.55 19.85 -1.72
N SER A 10 -6.69 18.79 -0.93
CA SER A 10 -7.43 18.81 0.33
C SER A 10 -6.69 18.02 1.40
N ASP A 11 -6.52 18.62 2.58
CA ASP A 11 -6.12 17.94 3.81
C ASP A 11 -7.36 17.29 4.42
N VAL A 12 -7.42 15.96 4.41
CA VAL A 12 -8.57 15.20 4.94
C VAL A 12 -8.10 14.33 6.09
N ARG A 13 -8.71 14.48 7.27
CA ARG A 13 -8.32 13.77 8.50
C ARG A 13 -9.52 13.11 9.15
N PHE A 14 -9.39 11.83 9.46
CA PHE A 14 -10.41 11.04 10.15
C PHE A 14 -9.98 10.83 11.61
N PRO A 15 -10.87 11.05 12.59
CA PRO A 15 -10.51 11.03 14.02
C PRO A 15 -10.39 9.60 14.57
N THR A 16 -9.54 8.77 13.98
CA THR A 16 -9.36 7.36 14.37
C THR A 16 -8.73 7.22 15.75
N SER A 17 -8.00 8.25 16.21
CA SER A 17 -7.46 8.33 17.57
C SER A 17 -8.54 8.29 18.66
N GLU A 18 -9.76 8.75 18.39
CA GLU A 18 -10.87 8.72 19.36
C GLU A 18 -11.25 7.28 19.79
N LEU A 19 -11.02 6.29 18.92
CA LEU A 19 -11.29 4.87 19.16
C LEU A 19 -10.03 4.01 19.23
N LEU A 20 -8.84 4.62 19.13
CA LEU A 20 -7.53 3.98 19.06
C LEU A 20 -7.40 3.00 17.86
N ASP A 21 -8.19 3.24 16.82
CA ASP A 21 -8.10 2.48 15.58
C ASP A 21 -6.78 2.80 14.87
N GLY A 22 -6.04 1.77 14.47
CA GLY A 22 -4.70 1.91 13.89
C GLY A 22 -3.57 2.09 14.91
N SER A 23 -3.87 2.05 16.22
CA SER A 23 -2.83 2.22 17.26
C SER A 23 -1.79 1.09 17.23
N ASP A 24 -0.52 1.48 17.27
CA ASP A 24 0.64 0.59 17.25
C ASP A 24 1.71 1.03 18.28
N ALA A 25 2.88 0.39 18.27
CA ALA A 25 3.95 0.66 19.25
C ALA A 25 4.62 2.02 19.05
N MET A 26 4.65 2.55 17.83
CA MET A 26 5.26 3.85 17.49
C MET A 26 4.22 4.96 17.40
N ASN A 27 2.98 4.62 17.04
CA ASN A 27 1.88 5.56 16.79
C ASN A 27 0.67 5.20 17.66
N PRO A 28 0.61 5.67 18.94
CA PRO A 28 -0.44 5.26 19.87
C PRO A 28 -1.81 5.88 19.58
N ASP A 29 -1.86 7.00 18.87
CA ASP A 29 -3.05 7.83 18.67
C ASP A 29 -3.13 8.41 17.24
N PRO A 30 -3.10 7.59 16.17
CA PRO A 30 -3.10 8.09 14.80
C PRO A 30 -4.48 8.63 14.40
N ASP A 31 -4.49 9.76 13.67
CA ASP A 31 -5.65 10.24 12.91
C ASP A 31 -5.42 9.93 11.43
N TYR A 32 -6.01 8.85 10.94
CA TYR A 32 -5.80 8.43 9.55
C TYR A 32 -6.21 9.53 8.58
N SER A 33 -5.29 9.93 7.73
CA SER A 33 -5.41 11.13 6.92
C SER A 33 -4.97 10.89 5.48
N ALA A 34 -5.51 11.69 4.58
CA ALA A 34 -5.10 11.73 3.19
C ALA A 34 -4.74 13.16 2.77
N ALA A 35 -3.53 13.34 2.24
CA ALA A 35 -3.27 14.49 1.38
C ALA A 35 -3.86 14.15 0.01
N TYR A 36 -5.07 14.62 -0.21
CA TYR A 36 -5.94 14.21 -1.31
C TYR A 36 -5.89 15.19 -2.45
N VAL A 37 -5.85 14.69 -3.70
CA VAL A 37 -5.85 15.51 -4.90
C VAL A 37 -6.90 15.05 -5.90
N GLU A 38 -7.69 16.00 -6.40
CA GLU A 38 -8.57 15.88 -7.56
C GLU A 38 -7.89 16.57 -8.75
N VAL A 39 -7.62 15.83 -9.81
CA VAL A 39 -7.11 16.34 -11.09
C VAL A 39 -8.31 16.59 -12.00
N ARG A 40 -8.53 17.86 -12.36
CA ARG A 40 -9.61 18.29 -13.25
C ARG A 40 -9.13 18.50 -14.66
N THR A 41 -10.00 18.21 -15.61
CA THR A 41 -9.74 18.43 -17.03
C THR A 41 -10.71 19.44 -17.63
N ASP A 42 -10.49 19.83 -18.89
CA ASP A 42 -11.43 20.64 -19.69
C ASP A 42 -12.70 19.84 -20.10
N ASP A 43 -12.74 18.54 -19.82
CA ASP A 43 -13.94 17.71 -19.85
C ASP A 43 -14.44 17.49 -18.40
N PRO A 44 -15.56 18.13 -17.96
CA PRO A 44 -16.03 18.03 -16.59
C PRO A 44 -16.44 16.60 -16.15
N SER A 45 -16.67 15.71 -17.11
CA SER A 45 -17.02 14.31 -16.83
C SER A 45 -15.81 13.45 -16.51
N LEU A 46 -14.59 13.96 -16.79
CA LEU A 46 -13.36 13.22 -16.66
C LEU A 46 -12.43 13.88 -15.63
N ARG A 47 -12.34 13.24 -14.48
CA ARG A 47 -11.50 13.65 -13.34
C ARG A 47 -10.68 12.48 -12.86
N GLY A 48 -9.50 12.75 -12.31
CA GLY A 48 -8.66 11.75 -11.66
C GLY A 48 -8.50 12.07 -10.17
N PHE A 49 -8.39 11.02 -9.36
CA PHE A 49 -8.27 11.12 -7.92
C PHE A 49 -7.04 10.36 -7.44
N GLY A 50 -6.29 10.98 -6.53
CA GLY A 50 -5.14 10.38 -5.91
C GLY A 50 -4.95 10.89 -4.50
N MET A 51 -4.11 10.21 -3.77
CA MET A 51 -3.79 10.60 -2.41
C MET A 51 -2.45 10.05 -1.98
N THR A 52 -1.93 10.60 -0.89
CA THR A 52 -0.96 9.90 -0.05
C THR A 52 -1.49 9.78 1.38
N PHE A 53 -1.22 8.64 2.00
CA PHE A 53 -1.62 8.35 3.36
C PHE A 53 -0.68 8.99 4.39
N THR A 54 -1.26 9.58 5.44
CA THR A 54 -0.58 10.06 6.64
C THR A 54 -1.43 9.77 7.88
N ILE A 55 -0.92 10.10 9.06
CA ILE A 55 -1.58 9.80 10.33
C ILE A 55 -1.87 11.05 11.18
N GLY A 56 -2.18 12.17 10.54
CA GLY A 56 -2.59 13.41 11.22
C GLY A 56 -1.66 14.58 10.92
N ARG A 57 -0.98 15.09 11.93
CA ARG A 57 -0.08 16.26 11.80
C ARG A 57 1.01 16.00 10.76
N GLY A 58 1.26 16.99 9.90
CA GLY A 58 2.19 16.86 8.77
C GLY A 58 1.49 16.56 7.46
N ASN A 59 0.19 16.21 7.47
CA ASN A 59 -0.58 16.02 6.24
C ASN A 59 -0.60 17.31 5.38
N GLU A 60 -0.68 18.47 6.03
CA GLU A 60 -0.57 19.80 5.40
C GLU A 60 0.75 20.01 4.65
N LEU A 61 1.84 19.36 5.06
CA LEU A 61 3.12 19.44 4.34
C LEU A 61 3.08 18.66 3.04
N CYS A 62 2.39 17.51 3.02
CA CYS A 62 2.15 16.74 1.80
C CYS A 62 1.25 17.53 0.83
N CYS A 63 0.19 18.18 1.34
CA CYS A 63 -0.67 19.03 0.54
C CYS A 63 0.11 20.18 -0.13
N ALA A 64 0.94 20.89 0.64
CA ALA A 64 1.79 21.96 0.11
C ALA A 64 2.79 21.47 -0.96
N ALA A 65 3.34 20.27 -0.78
CA ALA A 65 4.24 19.67 -1.77
C ALA A 65 3.48 19.24 -3.05
N ILE A 66 2.26 18.72 -2.94
CA ILE A 66 1.39 18.42 -4.09
C ILE A 66 1.11 19.70 -4.89
N GLU A 67 0.75 20.80 -4.22
CA GLU A 67 0.51 22.09 -4.86
C GLU A 67 1.77 22.62 -5.57
N ALA A 68 2.95 22.50 -4.92
CA ALA A 68 4.23 22.93 -5.50
C ALA A 68 4.59 22.16 -6.78
N PHE A 69 4.18 20.92 -6.91
CA PHE A 69 4.36 20.09 -8.10
C PHE A 69 3.31 20.34 -9.20
N GLY A 70 2.25 21.07 -8.92
CA GLY A 70 1.14 21.32 -9.85
C GLY A 70 1.57 21.72 -11.28
N PRO A 71 2.58 22.59 -11.46
CA PRO A 71 3.04 23.01 -12.78
C PRO A 71 3.57 21.88 -13.69
N HIS A 72 3.91 20.71 -13.14
CA HIS A 72 4.33 19.55 -13.94
C HIS A 72 3.15 18.83 -14.62
N LEU A 73 1.91 19.00 -14.09
CA LEU A 73 0.70 18.33 -14.58
C LEU A 73 -0.24 19.29 -15.34
N VAL A 74 -0.48 20.48 -14.77
CA VAL A 74 -1.43 21.44 -15.37
C VAL A 74 -0.97 21.85 -16.77
N GLY A 75 -1.89 21.78 -17.74
CA GLY A 75 -1.62 22.06 -19.15
C GLY A 75 -1.21 20.85 -19.98
N ARG A 76 -0.90 19.69 -19.36
CA ARG A 76 -0.61 18.44 -20.09
C ARG A 76 -1.89 17.89 -20.71
N THR A 77 -1.75 17.21 -21.85
CA THR A 77 -2.86 16.50 -22.48
C THR A 77 -2.87 15.03 -22.05
N LEU A 78 -4.06 14.41 -22.02
CA LEU A 78 -4.15 12.99 -21.72
C LEU A 78 -3.49 12.11 -22.80
N ASP A 79 -3.46 12.60 -24.03
CA ASP A 79 -2.82 11.89 -25.14
C ASP A 79 -1.28 11.86 -24.95
N ASP A 80 -0.68 12.96 -24.44
CA ASP A 80 0.75 12.99 -24.09
C ASP A 80 1.06 12.05 -22.91
N LEU A 81 0.18 11.97 -21.91
CA LEU A 81 0.36 11.08 -20.77
C LEU A 81 0.28 9.61 -21.16
N GLU A 82 -0.63 9.23 -22.08
CA GLU A 82 -0.71 7.88 -22.60
C GLU A 82 0.47 7.52 -23.53
N ALA A 83 0.98 8.50 -24.27
CA ALA A 83 2.15 8.29 -25.13
C ALA A 83 3.45 8.07 -24.34
N ASP A 84 3.55 8.64 -23.13
CA ASP A 84 4.70 8.49 -22.23
C ASP A 84 4.23 8.34 -20.78
N LEU A 85 3.94 7.09 -20.39
CA LEU A 85 3.44 6.71 -19.07
C LEU A 85 4.41 7.01 -17.92
N GLY A 86 5.71 7.17 -18.23
CA GLY A 86 6.76 7.52 -17.27
C GLY A 86 6.98 9.02 -17.08
N SER A 87 6.43 9.86 -17.96
CA SER A 87 6.80 11.29 -18.07
C SER A 87 6.57 12.09 -16.79
N ILE A 88 5.43 11.93 -16.13
CA ILE A 88 5.11 12.66 -14.90
C ILE A 88 5.97 12.19 -13.74
N ALA A 89 6.05 10.87 -13.49
CA ALA A 89 6.89 10.33 -12.44
C ALA A 89 8.35 10.81 -12.59
N THR A 90 8.87 10.80 -13.81
CA THR A 90 10.22 11.29 -14.13
C THR A 90 10.35 12.80 -13.90
N ALA A 91 9.37 13.60 -14.30
CA ALA A 91 9.39 15.06 -14.10
C ALA A 91 9.41 15.41 -12.61
N LEU A 92 8.57 14.75 -11.79
CA LEU A 92 8.48 15.01 -10.36
C LEU A 92 9.75 14.55 -9.62
N THR A 93 10.25 13.35 -9.90
CA THR A 93 11.45 12.80 -9.24
C THR A 93 12.75 13.45 -9.71
N SER A 94 12.73 14.17 -10.84
CA SER A 94 13.88 14.88 -11.41
C SER A 94 13.83 16.41 -11.21
N ASP A 95 12.82 16.93 -10.50
CA ASP A 95 12.75 18.37 -10.17
C ASP A 95 14.01 18.79 -9.40
N SER A 96 14.82 19.67 -10.01
CA SER A 96 16.16 20.00 -9.52
C SER A 96 16.18 20.70 -8.17
N GLN A 97 15.09 21.37 -7.79
CA GLN A 97 14.99 22.10 -6.53
C GLN A 97 14.31 21.25 -5.44
N MET A 98 13.20 20.57 -5.75
CA MET A 98 12.49 19.72 -4.81
C MET A 98 13.31 18.49 -4.37
N ARG A 99 14.18 17.97 -5.25
CA ARG A 99 15.09 16.87 -4.91
C ARG A 99 16.01 17.14 -3.71
N TRP A 100 16.32 18.41 -3.42
CA TRP A 100 17.13 18.75 -2.24
C TRP A 100 16.36 18.55 -0.93
N LEU A 101 15.04 18.70 -0.96
CA LEU A 101 14.17 18.46 0.20
C LEU A 101 13.97 16.97 0.50
N GLY A 102 14.19 16.13 -0.47
CA GLY A 102 14.06 14.68 -0.32
C GLY A 102 14.00 13.98 -1.66
N PRO A 103 15.12 13.52 -2.25
CA PRO A 103 15.10 12.77 -3.49
C PRO A 103 14.52 11.38 -3.22
N GLU A 104 13.36 11.10 -3.82
CA GLU A 104 12.68 9.81 -3.77
C GLU A 104 12.47 9.28 -2.35
N LYS A 105 12.14 10.18 -1.40
CA LYS A 105 11.78 9.86 -0.02
C LYS A 105 11.06 11.00 0.68
N GLY A 106 10.39 10.68 1.80
CA GLY A 106 9.71 11.65 2.67
C GLY A 106 8.57 12.38 1.99
N VAL A 107 8.25 13.58 2.48
CA VAL A 107 7.10 14.40 2.04
C VAL A 107 7.05 14.60 0.53
N VAL A 108 8.21 14.87 -0.10
CA VAL A 108 8.29 15.09 -1.55
C VAL A 108 7.88 13.85 -2.34
N HIS A 109 8.27 12.66 -1.85
CA HIS A 109 7.95 11.41 -2.52
C HIS A 109 6.50 10.97 -2.27
N LEU A 110 5.98 11.23 -1.07
CA LEU A 110 4.56 11.06 -0.76
C LEU A 110 3.67 11.93 -1.67
N ALA A 111 4.05 13.20 -1.89
CA ALA A 111 3.36 14.08 -2.83
C ALA A 111 3.45 13.59 -4.28
N THR A 112 4.62 13.06 -4.69
CA THR A 112 4.80 12.42 -5.99
C THR A 112 3.80 11.26 -6.16
N ALA A 113 3.67 10.40 -5.15
CA ALA A 113 2.72 9.29 -5.17
C ALA A 113 1.28 9.77 -5.41
N ALA A 114 0.82 10.78 -4.67
CA ALA A 114 -0.54 11.30 -4.82
C ALA A 114 -0.83 11.75 -6.26
N LEU A 115 0.10 12.46 -6.88
CA LEU A 115 -0.04 12.97 -8.25
C LEU A 115 0.05 11.88 -9.31
N VAL A 116 1.01 10.97 -9.17
CA VAL A 116 1.16 9.83 -10.09
C VAL A 116 -0.06 8.91 -10.00
N ASN A 117 -0.55 8.61 -8.79
CA ASN A 117 -1.76 7.82 -8.61
C ASN A 117 -2.98 8.49 -9.24
N ALA A 118 -3.14 9.81 -9.07
CA ALA A 118 -4.21 10.56 -9.73
C ALA A 118 -4.13 10.54 -11.26
N GLN A 119 -2.91 10.57 -11.83
CA GLN A 119 -2.71 10.40 -13.27
C GLN A 119 -3.21 9.02 -13.74
N TRP A 120 -2.84 7.95 -13.05
CA TRP A 120 -3.25 6.59 -13.43
C TRP A 120 -4.75 6.36 -13.22
N ASP A 121 -5.34 6.97 -12.18
CA ASP A 121 -6.79 6.98 -11.99
C ASP A 121 -7.48 7.64 -13.18
N LEU A 122 -6.98 8.81 -13.60
CA LEU A 122 -7.52 9.55 -14.74
C LEU A 122 -7.43 8.77 -16.05
N LEU A 123 -6.28 8.12 -16.35
CA LEU A 123 -6.10 7.32 -17.55
C LEU A 123 -7.00 6.07 -17.56
N SER A 124 -7.08 5.37 -16.44
CA SER A 124 -7.96 4.20 -16.32
C SER A 124 -9.45 4.57 -16.38
N ARG A 125 -9.86 5.72 -15.82
CA ARG A 125 -11.21 6.27 -16.00
C ARG A 125 -11.50 6.66 -17.45
N ARG A 126 -10.56 7.28 -18.14
CA ARG A 126 -10.66 7.57 -19.59
C ARG A 126 -10.87 6.30 -20.41
N ALA A 127 -10.18 5.21 -20.07
CA ALA A 127 -10.33 3.91 -20.69
C ALA A 127 -11.61 3.17 -20.30
N GLY A 128 -12.35 3.63 -19.28
CA GLY A 128 -13.53 2.96 -18.73
C GLY A 128 -13.19 1.65 -18.00
N LEU A 129 -11.97 1.50 -17.48
CA LEU A 129 -11.45 0.28 -16.86
C LEU A 129 -11.00 0.53 -15.42
N PRO A 130 -11.12 -0.46 -14.51
CA PRO A 130 -10.40 -0.43 -13.24
C PRO A 130 -8.90 -0.50 -13.48
N LEU A 131 -8.10 0.09 -12.57
CA LEU A 131 -6.66 0.21 -12.76
C LEU A 131 -5.97 -1.15 -13.00
N TRP A 132 -6.33 -2.20 -12.24
CA TRP A 132 -5.72 -3.53 -12.43
C TRP A 132 -5.88 -4.07 -13.86
N LYS A 133 -7.05 -3.85 -14.46
CA LYS A 133 -7.36 -4.31 -15.81
C LYS A 133 -6.72 -3.42 -16.88
N TYR A 134 -6.65 -2.11 -16.62
CA TYR A 134 -5.93 -1.17 -17.47
C TYR A 134 -4.45 -1.54 -17.55
N LEU A 135 -3.80 -1.78 -16.40
CA LEU A 135 -2.40 -2.20 -16.32
C LEU A 135 -2.15 -3.56 -17.02
N ALA A 136 -3.00 -4.54 -16.75
CA ALA A 136 -2.88 -5.87 -17.37
C ALA A 136 -3.17 -5.88 -18.90
N GLY A 137 -3.78 -4.82 -19.43
CA GLY A 137 -4.02 -4.62 -20.84
C GLY A 137 -2.88 -3.92 -21.59
N LEU A 138 -1.87 -3.41 -20.89
CA LEU A 138 -0.68 -2.80 -21.50
C LEU A 138 0.25 -3.90 -22.06
N THR A 139 1.00 -3.58 -23.13
CA THR A 139 2.06 -4.47 -23.59
C THR A 139 3.24 -4.46 -22.61
N ALA A 140 4.09 -5.50 -22.67
CA ALA A 140 5.29 -5.57 -21.84
C ALA A 140 6.16 -4.32 -21.98
N GLU A 141 6.31 -3.82 -23.20
CA GLU A 141 7.10 -2.61 -23.51
C GLU A 141 6.44 -1.35 -22.91
N GLN A 142 5.12 -1.24 -22.93
CA GLN A 142 4.40 -0.13 -22.30
C GLN A 142 4.56 -0.15 -20.79
N VAL A 143 4.41 -1.31 -20.14
CA VAL A 143 4.65 -1.48 -18.69
C VAL A 143 6.08 -1.09 -18.34
N VAL A 144 7.06 -1.58 -19.10
CA VAL A 144 8.48 -1.28 -18.86
C VAL A 144 8.81 0.20 -19.13
N SER A 145 8.16 0.85 -20.10
CA SER A 145 8.35 2.29 -20.36
C SER A 145 7.89 3.18 -19.22
N ALA A 146 6.96 2.70 -18.39
CA ALA A 146 6.50 3.42 -17.20
C ALA A 146 7.53 3.40 -16.05
N VAL A 147 8.53 2.50 -16.06
CA VAL A 147 9.47 2.27 -14.96
C VAL A 147 10.76 3.09 -15.12
N ASP A 148 11.16 3.75 -14.03
CA ASP A 148 12.50 4.33 -13.94
C ASP A 148 13.50 3.29 -13.43
N PHE A 149 14.34 2.77 -14.35
CA PHE A 149 15.38 1.78 -14.05
C PHE A 149 16.65 2.38 -13.46
N ARG A 150 16.72 3.70 -13.24
CA ARG A 150 17.91 4.29 -12.58
C ARG A 150 18.11 3.66 -11.20
N HIS A 151 19.35 3.28 -10.95
CA HIS A 151 19.83 2.69 -9.68
C HIS A 151 19.30 1.28 -9.36
N ILE A 152 18.58 0.62 -10.30
CA ILE A 152 18.15 -0.77 -10.17
C ILE A 152 18.60 -1.66 -11.33
N SER A 153 19.19 -1.09 -12.37
CA SER A 153 19.58 -1.81 -13.59
C SER A 153 20.66 -2.90 -13.39
N ASP A 154 21.36 -2.87 -12.27
CA ASP A 154 22.29 -3.92 -11.83
C ASP A 154 21.56 -5.17 -11.27
N ALA A 155 20.30 -5.05 -10.89
CA ALA A 155 19.46 -6.14 -10.38
C ALA A 155 18.38 -6.56 -11.39
N LEU A 156 17.86 -5.60 -12.16
CA LEU A 156 16.81 -5.78 -13.15
C LEU A 156 17.00 -4.78 -14.29
N SER A 157 17.39 -5.25 -15.48
CA SER A 157 17.45 -4.40 -16.68
C SER A 157 16.06 -4.28 -17.34
N PRO A 158 15.83 -3.26 -18.21
CA PRO A 158 14.59 -3.17 -18.99
C PRO A 158 14.31 -4.44 -19.81
N ASN A 159 15.34 -5.06 -20.38
CA ASN A 159 15.18 -6.29 -21.16
C ASN A 159 14.74 -7.47 -20.27
N ASP A 160 15.36 -7.64 -19.09
CA ASP A 160 14.94 -8.68 -18.14
C ASP A 160 13.48 -8.48 -17.73
N ALA A 161 13.03 -7.23 -17.55
CA ALA A 161 11.64 -6.91 -17.20
C ALA A 161 10.68 -7.28 -18.33
N VAL A 162 11.00 -6.98 -19.58
CA VAL A 162 10.21 -7.40 -20.75
C VAL A 162 10.12 -8.93 -20.84
N GLU A 163 11.23 -9.64 -20.66
CA GLU A 163 11.27 -11.11 -20.68
C GLU A 163 10.41 -11.72 -19.56
N LEU A 164 10.43 -11.15 -18.35
CA LEU A 164 9.59 -11.58 -17.23
C LEU A 164 8.11 -11.44 -17.57
N LEU A 165 7.69 -10.29 -18.10
CA LEU A 165 6.30 -10.05 -18.47
C LEU A 165 5.83 -10.99 -19.58
N HIS A 166 6.61 -11.18 -20.63
CA HIS A 166 6.28 -12.13 -21.69
C HIS A 166 6.19 -13.57 -21.21
N ALA A 167 7.01 -13.98 -20.24
CA ALA A 167 6.95 -15.32 -19.67
C ALA A 167 5.63 -15.61 -18.95
N VAL A 168 4.99 -14.58 -18.41
CA VAL A 168 3.71 -14.68 -17.67
C VAL A 168 2.50 -14.48 -18.58
N GLU A 169 2.63 -13.85 -19.73
CA GLU A 169 1.53 -13.58 -20.67
C GLU A 169 0.67 -14.83 -20.99
N PRO A 170 1.24 -16.03 -21.24
CA PRO A 170 0.44 -17.24 -21.33
C PRO A 170 -0.33 -17.52 -20.04
N GLY A 171 -1.65 -17.79 -20.16
CA GLY A 171 -2.52 -18.08 -19.00
C GLY A 171 -3.15 -16.84 -18.33
N THR A 172 -2.94 -15.62 -18.84
CA THR A 172 -3.58 -14.39 -18.30
C THR A 172 -5.11 -14.50 -18.28
N SER A 173 -5.71 -15.04 -19.35
CA SER A 173 -7.17 -15.19 -19.42
C SER A 173 -7.72 -16.16 -18.36
N GLU A 174 -7.03 -17.26 -18.10
CA GLU A 174 -7.40 -18.22 -17.05
C GLU A 174 -7.25 -17.61 -15.67
N ARG A 175 -6.17 -16.83 -15.42
CA ARG A 175 -5.97 -16.10 -14.17
C ARG A 175 -7.03 -15.01 -13.97
N GLU A 176 -7.41 -14.29 -15.03
CA GLU A 176 -8.49 -13.30 -14.96
C GLU A 176 -9.83 -13.98 -14.63
N ALA A 177 -10.15 -15.09 -15.28
CA ALA A 177 -11.37 -15.84 -14.99
C ALA A 177 -11.39 -16.35 -13.52
N HIS A 178 -10.25 -16.86 -13.02
CA HIS A 178 -10.10 -17.28 -11.63
C HIS A 178 -10.27 -16.09 -10.67
N LEU A 179 -9.62 -14.95 -10.95
CA LEU A 179 -9.72 -13.74 -10.14
C LEU A 179 -11.17 -13.24 -10.04
N LEU A 180 -11.89 -13.20 -11.14
CA LEU A 180 -13.29 -12.76 -11.18
C LEU A 180 -14.23 -13.72 -10.45
N ALA A 181 -13.96 -15.03 -10.48
CA ALA A 181 -14.76 -16.03 -9.80
C ALA A 181 -14.47 -16.06 -8.29
N GLU A 182 -13.21 -16.16 -7.91
CA GLU A 182 -12.77 -16.46 -6.55
C GLU A 182 -12.32 -15.21 -5.75
N GLY A 183 -11.91 -14.14 -6.43
CA GLY A 183 -11.29 -12.98 -5.81
C GLY A 183 -9.81 -13.22 -5.43
N TYR A 184 -9.17 -12.20 -4.84
CA TYR A 184 -7.75 -12.23 -4.44
C TYR A 184 -7.62 -12.45 -2.92
N PRO A 185 -6.72 -13.34 -2.43
CA PRO A 185 -6.57 -13.62 -1.00
C PRO A 185 -6.20 -12.38 -0.19
N ALA A 186 -6.71 -12.32 1.04
CA ALA A 186 -6.43 -11.22 1.96
C ALA A 186 -6.17 -11.70 3.39
N TYR A 187 -5.57 -10.81 4.20
CA TYR A 187 -5.50 -10.95 5.65
C TYR A 187 -6.06 -9.71 6.34
N ILE A 188 -6.64 -9.87 7.52
CA ILE A 188 -7.21 -8.77 8.29
C ILE A 188 -6.27 -8.29 9.39
N THR A 189 -6.06 -6.98 9.50
CA THR A 189 -5.19 -6.34 10.49
C THR A 189 -5.95 -5.72 11.67
N SER A 190 -7.23 -5.43 11.52
CA SER A 190 -8.02 -4.66 12.51
C SER A 190 -8.46 -5.43 13.76
N ALA A 191 -8.16 -6.72 13.88
CA ALA A 191 -8.57 -7.53 15.04
C ALA A 191 -7.67 -7.33 16.28
N GLY A 192 -6.45 -6.81 16.15
CA GLY A 192 -5.46 -6.83 17.24
C GLY A 192 -4.60 -5.58 17.38
N TRP A 193 -5.15 -4.37 17.29
CA TRP A 193 -4.41 -3.14 17.56
C TRP A 193 -4.03 -2.99 19.04
N LEU A 194 -2.95 -2.27 19.33
CA LEU A 194 -2.38 -2.20 20.69
C LEU A 194 -3.28 -1.48 21.70
N GLY A 195 -4.16 -0.57 21.23
CA GLY A 195 -5.13 0.11 22.09
C GLY A 195 -6.33 -0.75 22.49
N TYR A 196 -6.46 -1.97 21.96
CA TYR A 196 -7.63 -2.82 22.20
C TYR A 196 -7.49 -3.68 23.46
N ASP A 197 -8.56 -3.79 24.23
CA ASP A 197 -8.65 -4.74 25.34
C ASP A 197 -8.97 -6.17 24.84
N ASP A 198 -8.88 -7.13 25.76
CA ASP A 198 -9.06 -8.55 25.45
C ASP A 198 -10.47 -8.85 24.88
N ASP A 199 -11.51 -8.16 25.34
CA ASP A 199 -12.87 -8.42 24.89
C ASP A 199 -13.06 -7.92 23.45
N ARG A 200 -12.46 -6.77 23.11
CA ARG A 200 -12.45 -6.24 21.73
C ARG A 200 -11.65 -7.14 20.80
N ILE A 201 -10.47 -7.65 21.23
CA ILE A 201 -9.67 -8.62 20.47
C ILE A 201 -10.48 -9.90 20.22
N ARG A 202 -11.11 -10.49 21.26
CA ARG A 202 -11.94 -11.69 21.08
C ARG A 202 -13.12 -11.44 20.15
N ALA A 203 -13.76 -10.29 20.26
CA ALA A 203 -14.88 -9.93 19.39
C ALA A 203 -14.43 -9.79 17.94
N GLY A 204 -13.30 -9.11 17.68
CA GLY A 204 -12.68 -8.96 16.36
C GLY A 204 -12.31 -10.31 15.75
N CYS A 205 -11.67 -11.19 16.52
CA CYS A 205 -11.34 -12.54 16.04
C CYS A 205 -12.59 -13.34 15.64
N ARG A 206 -13.65 -13.31 16.49
CA ARG A 206 -14.91 -14.01 16.17
C ARG A 206 -15.60 -13.44 14.93
N ALA A 207 -15.62 -12.12 14.76
CA ALA A 207 -16.16 -11.49 13.58
C ALA A 207 -15.37 -11.91 12.34
N ALA A 208 -14.03 -11.82 12.37
CA ALA A 208 -13.17 -12.26 11.28
C ALA A 208 -13.42 -13.73 10.89
N LEU A 209 -13.57 -14.62 11.88
CA LEU A 209 -13.86 -16.03 11.61
C LEU A 209 -15.23 -16.25 10.98
N ALA A 210 -16.25 -15.48 11.41
CA ALA A 210 -17.60 -15.55 10.85
C ALA A 210 -17.62 -15.07 9.38
N ASP A 211 -16.75 -14.11 9.04
CA ASP A 211 -16.58 -13.56 7.68
C ASP A 211 -15.57 -14.38 6.82
N GLY A 212 -15.16 -15.56 7.30
CA GLY A 212 -14.34 -16.51 6.52
C GLY A 212 -12.85 -16.19 6.45
N TRP A 213 -12.33 -15.30 7.30
CA TRP A 213 -10.90 -14.97 7.30
C TRP A 213 -10.02 -16.15 7.75
N SER A 214 -8.96 -16.40 6.99
CA SER A 214 -7.97 -17.46 7.25
C SER A 214 -6.62 -16.95 7.74
N ALA A 215 -6.42 -15.63 7.74
CA ALA A 215 -5.17 -14.98 8.12
C ALA A 215 -5.46 -13.68 8.88
N LEU A 216 -4.84 -13.51 10.05
CA LEU A 216 -5.03 -12.34 10.91
C LEU A 216 -3.67 -11.79 11.34
N LYS A 217 -3.57 -10.45 11.42
CA LYS A 217 -2.40 -9.73 11.92
C LYS A 217 -2.76 -9.00 13.22
N MET A 218 -1.82 -8.95 14.17
CA MET A 218 -1.93 -8.16 15.39
C MET A 218 -0.68 -7.32 15.62
N LYS A 219 -0.85 -6.20 16.33
CA LYS A 219 0.26 -5.32 16.72
C LYS A 219 0.93 -5.81 18.00
N VAL A 220 2.27 -5.71 18.04
CA VAL A 220 3.15 -6.06 19.16
C VAL A 220 4.18 -4.95 19.40
N GLY A 221 5.06 -5.09 20.37
CA GLY A 221 6.23 -4.21 20.57
C GLY A 221 6.13 -3.27 21.75
N ARG A 222 5.06 -3.37 22.57
CA ARG A 222 4.90 -2.49 23.75
C ARG A 222 5.33 -3.13 25.06
N ASP A 223 4.99 -4.40 25.28
CA ASP A 223 5.31 -5.16 26.46
C ASP A 223 5.44 -6.65 26.11
N ARG A 224 6.60 -7.25 26.37
CA ARG A 224 6.93 -8.60 25.90
C ARG A 224 6.05 -9.70 26.49
N GLU A 225 5.70 -9.58 27.76
CA GLU A 225 4.85 -10.57 28.44
C GLU A 225 3.39 -10.42 27.97
N ASP A 226 2.92 -9.18 27.84
CA ASP A 226 1.58 -8.89 27.33
C ASP A 226 1.43 -9.25 25.85
N ASP A 227 2.44 -8.99 25.02
CA ASP A 227 2.42 -9.38 23.60
C ASP A 227 2.32 -10.90 23.43
N LEU A 228 3.07 -11.69 24.22
CA LEU A 228 2.90 -13.14 24.23
C LEU A 228 1.50 -13.56 24.69
N ARG A 229 1.02 -12.97 25.78
CA ARG A 229 -0.33 -13.24 26.30
C ARG A 229 -1.41 -12.95 25.25
N ARG A 230 -1.33 -11.79 24.60
CA ARG A 230 -2.26 -11.36 23.54
C ARG A 230 -2.15 -12.26 22.30
N ALA A 231 -0.95 -12.63 21.89
CA ALA A 231 -0.73 -13.54 20.76
C ALA A 231 -1.34 -14.93 21.03
N LEU A 232 -1.19 -15.45 22.24
CA LEU A 232 -1.82 -16.70 22.67
C LEU A 232 -3.34 -16.57 22.73
N LEU A 233 -3.87 -15.43 23.18
CA LEU A 233 -5.30 -15.13 23.15
C LEU A 233 -5.86 -15.17 21.73
N VAL A 234 -5.19 -14.53 20.77
CA VAL A 234 -5.59 -14.58 19.35
C VAL A 234 -5.51 -15.98 18.82
N ARG A 235 -4.38 -16.70 19.07
CA ARG A 235 -4.18 -18.08 18.63
C ARG A 235 -5.28 -19.03 19.17
N GLU A 236 -5.67 -18.86 20.44
CA GLU A 236 -6.79 -19.62 21.02
C GLU A 236 -8.11 -19.37 20.26
N GLN A 237 -8.38 -18.11 19.89
CA GLN A 237 -9.61 -17.76 19.16
C GLN A 237 -9.63 -18.29 17.73
N ILE A 238 -8.51 -18.17 17.00
CA ILE A 238 -8.46 -18.50 15.57
C ILE A 238 -8.16 -19.98 15.28
N GLY A 239 -7.68 -20.73 16.27
CA GLY A 239 -7.27 -22.14 16.10
C GLY A 239 -5.90 -22.29 15.43
N ALA A 240 -5.45 -23.52 15.27
CA ALA A 240 -4.11 -23.85 14.75
C ALA A 240 -3.99 -23.74 13.20
N ASP A 241 -5.09 -23.86 12.49
CA ASP A 241 -5.08 -23.97 11.01
C ASP A 241 -5.01 -22.61 10.29
N ARG A 242 -5.11 -21.51 11.03
CA ARG A 242 -5.10 -20.14 10.47
C ARG A 242 -3.77 -19.45 10.68
N LEU A 243 -3.42 -18.58 9.74
CA LEU A 243 -2.19 -17.81 9.81
C LEU A 243 -2.32 -16.68 10.84
N LEU A 244 -1.33 -16.57 11.73
CA LEU A 244 -1.18 -15.45 12.65
C LEU A 244 0.10 -14.70 12.32
N MET A 245 -0.03 -13.41 12.03
CA MET A 245 1.06 -12.49 11.80
C MET A 245 1.14 -11.48 12.93
N VAL A 246 2.34 -10.99 13.20
CA VAL A 246 2.56 -9.89 14.14
C VAL A 246 3.35 -8.76 13.49
N ASP A 247 3.10 -7.54 13.94
CA ASP A 247 3.71 -6.33 13.42
C ASP A 247 4.23 -5.47 14.59
N ALA A 248 5.53 -5.20 14.57
CA ALA A 248 6.23 -4.43 15.60
C ALA A 248 6.39 -2.94 15.27
N ASN A 249 6.05 -2.52 14.06
CA ASN A 249 6.15 -1.12 13.61
C ASN A 249 7.51 -0.47 13.97
N GLN A 250 8.60 -1.19 13.70
CA GLN A 250 9.99 -0.69 13.76
C GLN A 250 10.53 -0.40 15.16
N VAL A 251 9.88 -0.88 16.23
CA VAL A 251 10.18 -0.42 17.59
C VAL A 251 11.46 -1.00 18.17
N TRP A 252 11.98 -2.12 17.65
CA TRP A 252 13.09 -2.86 18.25
C TRP A 252 14.45 -2.59 17.60
N ASP A 253 15.50 -2.71 18.40
CA ASP A 253 16.85 -2.95 17.90
C ASP A 253 16.98 -4.41 17.41
N VAL A 254 18.03 -4.71 16.61
CA VAL A 254 18.20 -6.00 15.95
C VAL A 254 18.20 -7.20 16.91
N GLU A 255 18.96 -7.14 18.00
CA GLU A 255 19.02 -8.23 18.98
C GLU A 255 17.70 -8.39 19.72
N GLU A 256 17.09 -7.28 20.09
CA GLU A 256 15.79 -7.25 20.76
C GLU A 256 14.71 -7.85 19.84
N ALA A 257 14.71 -7.52 18.56
CA ALA A 257 13.79 -8.09 17.57
C ALA A 257 13.88 -9.61 17.49
N ILE A 258 15.12 -10.15 17.50
CA ILE A 258 15.37 -11.60 17.49
C ILE A 258 14.85 -12.25 18.77
N GLU A 259 15.20 -11.70 19.94
CA GLU A 259 14.79 -12.23 21.24
C GLU A 259 13.26 -12.17 21.42
N TRP A 260 12.65 -11.04 21.05
CA TRP A 260 11.21 -10.83 21.21
C TRP A 260 10.41 -11.75 20.29
N THR A 261 10.77 -11.81 19.01
CA THR A 261 10.13 -12.70 18.05
C THR A 261 10.22 -14.18 18.49
N ASN A 262 11.40 -14.61 18.93
CA ASN A 262 11.59 -15.98 19.42
C ASN A 262 10.76 -16.28 20.70
N SER A 263 10.52 -15.26 21.54
CA SER A 263 9.64 -15.44 22.71
C SER A 263 8.17 -15.65 22.35
N LEU A 264 7.75 -15.22 21.17
CA LEU A 264 6.40 -15.43 20.64
C LEU A 264 6.20 -16.78 19.96
N ALA A 265 7.24 -17.63 19.89
CA ALA A 265 7.17 -18.96 19.25
C ALA A 265 5.96 -19.83 19.68
N PRO A 266 5.49 -19.79 20.97
CA PRO A 266 4.29 -20.56 21.36
C PRO A 266 3.01 -20.17 20.62
N ALA A 267 2.97 -18.97 19.98
CA ALA A 267 1.83 -18.50 19.21
C ALA A 267 1.84 -18.98 17.74
N ASP A 268 2.89 -19.69 17.29
CA ASP A 268 3.03 -20.23 15.94
C ASP A 268 2.84 -19.16 14.85
N LEU A 269 3.79 -18.22 14.79
CA LEU A 269 3.72 -17.07 13.91
C LEU A 269 4.06 -17.42 12.46
N TYR A 270 3.30 -16.86 11.51
CA TYR A 270 3.58 -16.94 10.09
C TYR A 270 4.66 -15.95 9.65
N TRP A 271 4.57 -14.67 10.11
CA TRP A 271 5.64 -13.68 9.97
C TRP A 271 5.69 -12.68 11.12
N ILE A 272 6.85 -12.04 11.26
CA ILE A 272 7.06 -10.77 11.95
C ILE A 272 7.21 -9.67 10.91
N GLU A 273 6.46 -8.58 11.06
CA GLU A 273 6.43 -7.42 10.20
C GLU A 273 7.16 -6.26 10.84
N GLU A 274 7.96 -5.54 10.03
CA GLU A 274 8.72 -4.35 10.44
C GLU A 274 9.42 -4.49 11.81
N PRO A 275 10.29 -5.50 12.00
CA PRO A 275 10.88 -5.76 13.32
C PRO A 275 11.84 -4.66 13.79
N THR A 276 12.46 -3.91 12.87
CA THR A 276 13.42 -2.83 13.16
C THR A 276 13.32 -1.71 12.12
N SER A 277 14.21 -0.71 12.19
CA SER A 277 14.22 0.44 11.28
C SER A 277 14.11 0.01 9.80
N PRO A 278 13.22 0.65 9.00
CA PRO A 278 13.07 0.34 7.59
C PRO A 278 14.32 0.66 6.76
N ASP A 279 15.27 1.41 7.31
CA ASP A 279 16.54 1.75 6.64
C ASP A 279 17.66 0.75 6.96
N ASP A 280 17.45 -0.18 7.92
CA ASP A 280 18.46 -1.16 8.34
C ASP A 280 18.32 -2.50 7.59
N VAL A 281 18.77 -2.51 6.33
CA VAL A 281 18.76 -3.70 5.48
C VAL A 281 19.56 -4.86 6.08
N LEU A 282 20.75 -4.58 6.62
CA LEU A 282 21.61 -5.62 7.20
C LEU A 282 21.07 -6.14 8.53
N GLY A 283 20.42 -5.26 9.32
CA GLY A 283 19.70 -5.66 10.51
C GLY A 283 18.56 -6.60 10.21
N HIS A 284 17.75 -6.31 9.19
CA HIS A 284 16.69 -7.22 8.74
C HIS A 284 17.23 -8.58 8.28
N ALA A 285 18.34 -8.62 7.51
CA ALA A 285 18.96 -9.87 7.11
C ALA A 285 19.41 -10.72 8.34
N ARG A 286 19.96 -10.06 9.36
CA ARG A 286 20.33 -10.72 10.61
C ARG A 286 19.14 -11.21 11.41
N ILE A 287 18.09 -10.40 11.50
CA ILE A 287 16.83 -10.79 12.16
C ILE A 287 16.24 -12.00 11.45
N ARG A 288 16.11 -11.97 10.12
CA ARG A 288 15.60 -13.07 9.32
C ARG A 288 16.32 -14.38 9.60
N ALA A 289 17.65 -14.37 9.68
CA ALA A 289 18.44 -15.54 10.02
C ALA A 289 18.20 -16.01 11.48
N GLY A 290 17.96 -15.07 12.42
CA GLY A 290 17.81 -15.35 13.85
C GLY A 290 16.42 -15.80 14.29
N VAL A 291 15.38 -15.55 13.48
CA VAL A 291 13.97 -15.87 13.82
C VAL A 291 13.40 -17.04 13.03
N ALA A 292 14.17 -17.64 12.13
CA ALA A 292 13.68 -18.78 11.34
C ALA A 292 13.14 -19.90 12.24
N PRO A 293 11.99 -20.53 11.92
CA PRO A 293 11.27 -20.50 10.63
C PRO A 293 10.24 -19.36 10.46
N VAL A 294 10.11 -18.44 11.43
CA VAL A 294 9.25 -17.26 11.28
C VAL A 294 9.78 -16.40 10.14
N ARG A 295 8.90 -16.00 9.22
CA ARG A 295 9.26 -15.15 8.08
C ARG A 295 9.43 -13.70 8.52
N VAL A 296 10.20 -12.93 7.78
CA VAL A 296 10.31 -11.48 7.93
C VAL A 296 9.58 -10.79 6.77
N ALA A 297 8.62 -9.94 7.11
CA ALA A 297 7.88 -9.12 6.17
C ALA A 297 8.21 -7.64 6.43
N THR A 298 8.43 -6.85 5.37
CA THR A 298 8.68 -5.41 5.51
C THR A 298 8.47 -4.69 4.18
N GLY A 299 8.27 -3.36 4.24
CA GLY A 299 8.23 -2.54 3.06
C GLY A 299 7.26 -1.37 3.08
N GLU A 300 6.31 -1.28 4.01
CA GLU A 300 5.35 -0.15 4.07
C GLU A 300 6.06 1.20 4.31
N HIS A 301 7.22 1.19 4.95
CA HIS A 301 8.06 2.37 5.15
C HIS A 301 9.28 2.42 4.22
N CYS A 302 9.49 1.44 3.35
CA CYS A 302 10.57 1.51 2.35
C CYS A 302 10.28 2.62 1.34
N HIS A 303 11.21 3.56 1.24
CA HIS A 303 10.99 4.82 0.52
C HIS A 303 10.83 4.65 -0.98
N ASN A 304 11.61 3.74 -1.61
CA ASN A 304 11.73 3.67 -3.05
C ASN A 304 12.23 2.30 -3.53
N ARG A 305 12.23 2.10 -4.83
CA ARG A 305 12.69 0.90 -5.53
C ARG A 305 14.13 0.49 -5.19
N VAL A 306 15.00 1.46 -4.87
CA VAL A 306 16.41 1.17 -4.54
C VAL A 306 16.52 0.47 -3.18
N MET A 307 15.70 0.87 -2.19
CA MET A 307 15.62 0.19 -0.91
C MET A 307 15.14 -1.25 -1.10
N PHE A 308 14.09 -1.47 -1.84
CA PHE A 308 13.60 -2.83 -2.15
C PHE A 308 14.65 -3.67 -2.86
N LYS A 309 15.39 -3.10 -3.84
CA LYS A 309 16.51 -3.79 -4.46
C LYS A 309 17.55 -4.25 -3.41
N GLN A 310 17.90 -3.39 -2.47
CA GLN A 310 18.88 -3.72 -1.43
C GLN A 310 18.38 -4.81 -0.48
N PHE A 311 17.12 -4.74 -0.05
CA PHE A 311 16.49 -5.79 0.75
C PHE A 311 16.49 -7.15 0.05
N LEU A 312 16.14 -7.18 -1.22
CA LEU A 312 16.12 -8.39 -2.03
C LEU A 312 17.53 -8.97 -2.27
N GLN A 313 18.51 -8.12 -2.61
CA GLN A 313 19.90 -8.53 -2.81
C GLN A 313 20.58 -9.04 -1.54
N ALA A 314 20.20 -8.48 -0.37
CA ALA A 314 20.73 -8.88 0.93
C ALA A 314 19.96 -10.08 1.52
N GLU A 315 18.96 -10.62 0.82
CA GLU A 315 18.05 -11.66 1.35
C GLU A 315 17.47 -11.27 2.73
N ALA A 316 17.11 -10.00 2.89
CA ALA A 316 16.76 -9.41 4.18
C ALA A 316 15.27 -9.54 4.54
N LEU A 317 14.44 -10.07 3.63
CA LEU A 317 13.01 -10.29 3.82
C LEU A 317 12.54 -11.57 3.12
N ASP A 318 11.40 -12.09 3.57
CA ASP A 318 10.69 -13.23 2.96
C ASP A 318 9.41 -12.79 2.24
N VAL A 319 8.89 -11.59 2.57
CA VAL A 319 7.67 -11.03 2.01
C VAL A 319 7.88 -9.53 1.78
N VAL A 320 7.62 -9.07 0.57
CA VAL A 320 7.60 -7.65 0.21
C VAL A 320 6.23 -7.06 0.58
N GLN A 321 6.23 -6.00 1.39
CA GLN A 321 5.01 -5.28 1.79
C GLN A 321 5.04 -3.84 1.26
N LEU A 322 5.03 -3.69 -0.05
CA LEU A 322 5.00 -2.36 -0.66
C LEU A 322 3.74 -1.57 -0.28
N ASP A 323 3.86 -0.24 -0.25
CA ASP A 323 2.75 0.70 -0.10
C ASP A 323 2.70 1.64 -1.30
N GLY A 324 1.53 1.75 -1.96
CA GLY A 324 1.35 2.53 -3.17
C GLY A 324 1.33 4.06 -2.95
N CYS A 325 1.32 4.50 -1.69
CA CYS A 325 1.40 5.92 -1.30
C CYS A 325 2.79 6.29 -0.75
N ARG A 326 3.54 5.31 -0.22
CA ARG A 326 4.91 5.50 0.26
C ARG A 326 5.91 5.53 -0.89
N LEU A 327 5.73 4.62 -1.85
CA LEU A 327 6.44 4.65 -3.13
C LEU A 327 5.96 5.82 -4.00
N GLY A 328 6.69 6.17 -5.04
CA GLY A 328 6.37 7.24 -5.98
C GLY A 328 5.13 6.97 -6.87
N GLY A 329 4.15 6.22 -6.38
CA GLY A 329 2.93 5.86 -7.07
C GLY A 329 3.08 4.63 -7.98
N VAL A 330 2.10 4.42 -8.87
CA VAL A 330 1.96 3.22 -9.72
C VAL A 330 3.24 2.87 -10.46
N ASN A 331 3.97 3.84 -11.02
CA ASN A 331 5.20 3.60 -11.77
C ASN A 331 6.28 2.91 -10.92
N GLU A 332 6.45 3.33 -9.68
CA GLU A 332 7.45 2.73 -8.79
C GLU A 332 6.95 1.42 -8.17
N VAL A 333 5.65 1.29 -7.94
CA VAL A 333 5.04 0.01 -7.57
C VAL A 333 5.33 -1.05 -8.63
N ILE A 334 5.16 -0.74 -9.92
CA ILE A 334 5.51 -1.66 -11.02
C ILE A 334 6.99 -2.08 -10.92
N ALA A 335 7.91 -1.13 -10.67
CA ALA A 335 9.32 -1.45 -10.51
C ALA A 335 9.58 -2.45 -9.37
N VAL A 336 8.90 -2.27 -8.22
CA VAL A 336 9.05 -3.16 -7.05
C VAL A 336 8.42 -4.53 -7.31
N LEU A 337 7.28 -4.61 -7.98
CA LEU A 337 6.65 -5.88 -8.37
C LEU A 337 7.57 -6.69 -9.29
N LEU A 338 8.18 -6.03 -10.30
CA LEU A 338 9.14 -6.65 -11.21
C LEU A 338 10.41 -7.12 -10.48
N LEU A 339 10.94 -6.31 -9.55
CA LEU A 339 12.07 -6.71 -8.70
C LEU A 339 11.70 -7.94 -7.85
N ALA A 340 10.56 -7.92 -7.17
CA ALA A 340 10.10 -9.04 -6.34
C ALA A 340 9.95 -10.33 -7.19
N ALA A 341 9.37 -10.23 -8.38
CA ALA A 341 9.25 -11.34 -9.32
C ALA A 341 10.62 -11.87 -9.77
N ARG A 342 11.58 -10.97 -10.06
CA ARG A 342 12.96 -11.32 -10.44
C ARG A 342 13.68 -12.14 -9.35
N PHE A 343 13.43 -11.81 -8.07
CA PHE A 343 14.04 -12.50 -6.93
C PHE A 343 13.18 -13.64 -6.39
N GLY A 344 11.99 -13.89 -6.95
CA GLY A 344 11.09 -14.96 -6.51
C GLY A 344 10.48 -14.74 -5.13
N VAL A 345 10.38 -13.49 -4.67
CA VAL A 345 9.82 -13.13 -3.35
C VAL A 345 8.34 -12.75 -3.50
N PRO A 346 7.44 -13.31 -2.67
CA PRO A 346 6.02 -12.96 -2.71
C PRO A 346 5.78 -11.51 -2.25
N VAL A 347 4.74 -10.89 -2.84
CA VAL A 347 4.30 -9.54 -2.47
C VAL A 347 2.96 -9.62 -1.74
N CYS A 348 2.88 -9.01 -0.56
CA CYS A 348 1.69 -8.87 0.26
C CYS A 348 1.53 -7.38 0.64
N PRO A 349 0.94 -6.54 -0.22
CA PRO A 349 0.94 -5.09 -0.03
C PRO A 349 0.28 -4.65 1.27
N HIS A 350 0.85 -3.59 1.88
CA HIS A 350 0.30 -2.88 3.02
C HIS A 350 -0.96 -2.07 2.64
N ALA A 351 -1.97 -2.05 3.52
CA ALA A 351 -3.20 -1.30 3.31
C ALA A 351 -3.84 -0.76 4.60
N GLY A 352 -3.05 -0.46 5.61
CA GLY A 352 -3.54 -0.04 6.94
C GLY A 352 -4.15 1.36 7.03
N GLY A 353 -4.54 2.03 5.94
CA GLY A 353 -5.00 3.42 5.97
C GLY A 353 -6.18 3.73 5.06
N ILE A 354 -6.72 4.96 5.19
CA ILE A 354 -7.81 5.44 4.34
C ILE A 354 -7.47 5.31 2.86
N GLY A 355 -8.36 4.67 2.07
CA GLY A 355 -8.21 4.49 0.63
C GLY A 355 -7.09 3.53 0.19
N LEU A 356 -6.28 3.01 1.12
CA LEU A 356 -5.18 2.09 0.78
C LEU A 356 -5.70 0.72 0.35
N CYS A 357 -6.72 0.18 0.98
CA CYS A 357 -7.34 -1.08 0.58
C CYS A 357 -7.90 -0.99 -0.85
N GLU A 358 -8.58 0.11 -1.17
CA GLU A 358 -9.11 0.41 -2.51
C GLU A 358 -8.00 0.48 -3.54
N HIS A 359 -6.83 0.99 -3.16
CA HIS A 359 -5.70 1.20 -4.05
C HIS A 359 -4.89 -0.09 -4.27
N VAL A 360 -4.44 -0.73 -3.18
CA VAL A 360 -3.47 -1.83 -3.29
C VAL A 360 -4.03 -3.11 -3.88
N GLN A 361 -5.36 -3.34 -3.81
CA GLN A 361 -6.00 -4.47 -4.48
C GLN A 361 -5.68 -4.53 -5.97
N HIS A 362 -5.57 -3.35 -6.63
CA HIS A 362 -5.23 -3.27 -8.04
C HIS A 362 -3.82 -3.77 -8.32
N PHE A 363 -2.87 -3.50 -7.44
CA PHE A 363 -1.49 -3.97 -7.59
C PHE A 363 -1.35 -5.47 -7.40
N SER A 364 -2.05 -6.01 -6.40
CA SER A 364 -2.09 -7.46 -6.16
C SER A 364 -2.69 -8.22 -7.34
N MET A 365 -3.78 -7.69 -7.90
CA MET A 365 -4.43 -8.28 -9.07
C MET A 365 -3.58 -8.16 -10.33
N PHE A 366 -2.94 -7.01 -10.55
CA PHE A 366 -2.00 -6.82 -11.66
C PHE A 366 -0.78 -7.74 -11.54
N ASP A 367 -0.19 -7.86 -10.33
CA ASP A 367 0.92 -8.78 -10.07
C ASP A 367 0.54 -10.23 -10.44
N TYR A 368 -0.62 -10.69 -9.99
CA TYR A 368 -1.12 -12.02 -10.30
C TYR A 368 -1.36 -12.25 -11.79
N LEU A 369 -1.92 -11.26 -12.48
CA LEU A 369 -2.30 -11.42 -13.90
C LEU A 369 -1.09 -11.33 -14.83
N ALA A 370 -0.19 -10.39 -14.61
CA ALA A 370 0.77 -9.94 -15.60
C ALA A 370 2.23 -9.91 -15.15
N VAL A 371 2.55 -10.01 -13.84
CA VAL A 371 3.92 -9.89 -13.36
C VAL A 371 4.46 -11.20 -12.80
N SER A 372 3.85 -11.75 -11.75
CA SER A 372 4.29 -13.00 -11.13
C SER A 372 3.59 -14.24 -11.68
N GLY A 373 2.33 -14.09 -12.10
CA GLY A 373 1.49 -15.22 -12.49
C GLY A 373 1.10 -16.15 -11.32
N GLN A 374 1.42 -15.77 -10.09
CA GLN A 374 1.31 -16.63 -8.90
C GLN A 374 0.38 -16.00 -7.86
N ILE A 375 -0.36 -16.85 -7.13
CA ILE A 375 -1.25 -16.45 -6.04
C ILE A 375 -0.87 -17.12 -4.72
N ASP A 376 -0.15 -18.22 -4.74
CA ASP A 376 0.24 -18.96 -3.55
C ASP A 376 1.21 -18.16 -2.68
N GLY A 377 0.93 -18.07 -1.38
CA GLY A 377 1.74 -17.32 -0.43
C GLY A 377 1.61 -15.79 -0.56
N ARG A 378 0.65 -15.30 -1.35
CA ARG A 378 0.37 -13.89 -1.59
C ARG A 378 -0.99 -13.51 -1.01
N MET A 379 -1.04 -12.41 -0.31
CA MET A 379 -2.24 -11.86 0.31
C MET A 379 -2.18 -10.34 0.27
N THR A 380 -3.32 -9.68 0.25
CA THR A 380 -3.42 -8.23 0.38
C THR A 380 -3.92 -7.88 1.78
N GLU A 381 -3.33 -6.89 2.43
CA GLU A 381 -3.83 -6.42 3.72
C GLU A 381 -5.23 -5.84 3.59
N TYR A 382 -6.04 -6.04 4.63
CA TYR A 382 -7.35 -5.44 4.78
C TYR A 382 -7.50 -4.86 6.18
N ALA A 383 -7.88 -3.59 6.26
CA ALA A 383 -8.25 -2.90 7.49
C ALA A 383 -9.73 -2.55 7.41
N ASP A 384 -10.52 -3.05 8.37
CA ASP A 384 -11.99 -3.00 8.35
C ASP A 384 -12.53 -1.66 8.89
N HIS A 385 -12.22 -0.55 8.20
CA HIS A 385 -12.75 0.77 8.55
C HIS A 385 -12.54 1.80 7.43
N LEU A 386 -13.32 2.87 7.45
CA LEU A 386 -13.27 4.04 6.56
C LEU A 386 -13.69 3.80 5.10
N HIS A 387 -14.09 2.59 4.72
CA HIS A 387 -14.55 2.28 3.36
C HIS A 387 -15.84 3.00 2.99
N GLU A 388 -16.67 3.35 3.99
CA GLU A 388 -17.91 4.11 3.82
C GLU A 388 -17.71 5.51 3.27
N HIS A 389 -16.47 6.00 3.26
CA HIS A 389 -16.13 7.32 2.76
C HIS A 389 -15.78 7.35 1.27
N MET A 390 -15.71 6.19 0.61
CA MET A 390 -15.41 6.08 -0.83
C MET A 390 -16.68 5.96 -1.67
N VAL A 391 -16.68 6.61 -2.85
CA VAL A 391 -17.79 6.53 -3.83
C VAL A 391 -17.92 5.09 -4.36
N GLN A 392 -16.79 4.46 -4.70
CA GLN A 392 -16.75 3.06 -5.09
C GLN A 392 -16.53 2.21 -3.84
N ARG A 393 -17.50 1.31 -3.56
CA ARG A 393 -17.41 0.45 -2.39
C ARG A 393 -16.46 -0.71 -2.63
N LEU A 394 -15.53 -0.87 -1.70
CA LEU A 394 -14.70 -2.06 -1.63
C LEU A 394 -15.56 -3.28 -1.26
N GLU A 395 -15.34 -4.40 -1.92
CA GLU A 395 -16.02 -5.65 -1.59
C GLU A 395 -14.99 -6.72 -1.20
N VAL A 396 -15.10 -7.20 0.04
CA VAL A 396 -14.35 -8.35 0.56
C VAL A 396 -15.36 -9.41 0.98
N ARG A 397 -15.14 -10.65 0.58
CA ARG A 397 -15.99 -11.79 0.93
C ARG A 397 -15.15 -13.02 1.16
N ASP A 398 -15.42 -13.74 2.26
CA ASP A 398 -14.70 -14.95 2.63
C ASP A 398 -13.17 -14.74 2.68
N GLY A 399 -12.73 -13.60 3.26
CA GLY A 399 -11.32 -13.23 3.35
C GLY A 399 -10.63 -12.99 1.99
N ARG A 400 -11.37 -12.57 0.97
CA ARG A 400 -10.86 -12.31 -0.38
C ARG A 400 -11.43 -11.00 -0.95
N TYR A 401 -10.56 -10.19 -1.52
CA TYR A 401 -10.98 -9.02 -2.30
C TYR A 401 -11.70 -9.45 -3.58
N ARG A 402 -12.89 -8.95 -3.80
CA ARG A 402 -13.58 -9.10 -5.10
C ARG A 402 -13.03 -8.08 -6.07
N ALA A 403 -12.72 -8.52 -7.29
CA ALA A 403 -12.12 -7.63 -8.27
C ALA A 403 -13.05 -6.44 -8.60
N PRO A 404 -12.60 -5.19 -8.42
CA PRO A 404 -13.41 -4.02 -8.75
C PRO A 404 -13.63 -3.95 -10.25
N LEU A 405 -14.85 -3.59 -10.66
CA LEU A 405 -15.24 -3.48 -12.06
C LEU A 405 -15.43 -2.02 -12.51
N GLY A 406 -15.55 -1.09 -11.55
CA GLY A 406 -15.68 0.33 -11.84
C GLY A 406 -14.36 0.93 -12.35
N PRO A 407 -14.41 2.00 -13.17
CA PRO A 407 -13.22 2.61 -13.73
C PRO A 407 -12.42 3.38 -12.66
N GLY A 408 -11.09 3.43 -12.82
CA GLY A 408 -10.19 4.11 -11.92
C GLY A 408 -9.63 3.23 -10.80
N ILE A 409 -9.13 3.89 -9.76
CA ILE A 409 -8.53 3.28 -8.55
C ILE A 409 -9.57 3.05 -7.45
N GLY A 410 -10.67 3.83 -7.46
CA GLY A 410 -11.70 3.72 -6.44
C GLY A 410 -11.47 4.57 -5.19
N VAL A 411 -10.50 5.49 -5.21
CA VAL A 411 -10.18 6.40 -4.08
C VAL A 411 -10.92 7.74 -4.12
N GLU A 412 -11.95 7.86 -4.93
CA GLU A 412 -12.83 9.04 -4.94
C GLU A 412 -13.62 9.13 -3.63
N LEU A 413 -13.38 10.20 -2.86
CA LEU A 413 -14.09 10.44 -1.60
C LEU A 413 -15.53 10.93 -1.84
N GLU A 414 -16.47 10.42 -1.03
CA GLU A 414 -17.83 10.96 -0.98
C GLU A 414 -17.80 12.46 -0.67
N PRO A 415 -18.52 13.33 -1.41
CA PRO A 415 -18.51 14.78 -1.18
C PRO A 415 -18.89 15.18 0.24
N ALA A 416 -19.80 14.44 0.87
CA ALA A 416 -20.20 14.66 2.25
C ALA A 416 -19.07 14.34 3.24
N SER A 417 -18.31 13.27 2.99
CA SER A 417 -17.14 12.90 3.79
C SER A 417 -16.03 13.93 3.66
N LEU A 418 -15.75 14.38 2.43
CA LEU A 418 -14.77 15.44 2.18
C LEU A 418 -15.15 16.75 2.90
N ALA A 419 -16.41 17.18 2.82
CA ALA A 419 -16.88 18.38 3.50
C ALA A 419 -16.80 18.26 5.05
N ARG A 420 -17.07 17.07 5.59
CA ARG A 420 -17.06 16.82 7.03
C ARG A 420 -15.66 16.76 7.61
N PHE A 421 -14.74 16.07 6.93
CA PHE A 421 -13.41 15.71 7.47
C PHE A 421 -12.26 16.55 6.91
N ARG A 422 -12.53 17.53 6.03
CA ARG A 422 -11.50 18.47 5.59
C ARG A 422 -10.95 19.28 6.75
N PHE A 423 -9.63 19.30 6.90
CA PHE A 423 -8.95 20.05 7.95
C PHE A 423 -8.49 21.43 7.40
N PRO A 424 -8.57 22.54 8.19
CA PRO A 424 -9.18 22.61 9.55
C PRO A 424 -10.67 23.01 9.55
N ASP A 425 -11.30 23.22 8.40
CA ASP A 425 -12.57 23.93 8.24
C ASP A 425 -13.79 23.01 8.17
N GLY A 426 -13.59 21.68 8.02
CA GLY A 426 -14.66 20.70 7.94
C GLY A 426 -15.47 20.61 9.24
N GLU A 427 -16.72 20.16 9.14
CA GLU A 427 -17.67 20.14 10.27
C GLU A 427 -17.11 19.48 11.54
N HIS A 428 -16.31 18.40 11.37
CA HIS A 428 -15.72 17.68 12.50
C HIS A 428 -14.64 18.51 13.21
N TRP A 429 -13.82 19.24 12.44
CA TRP A 429 -12.64 19.94 12.96
C TRP A 429 -12.90 21.39 13.33
N ALA A 430 -13.99 22.00 12.82
CA ALA A 430 -14.32 23.38 13.07
C ALA A 430 -14.49 23.65 14.57
N GLY A 431 -13.62 24.51 15.12
CA GLY A 431 -13.62 24.86 16.56
C GLY A 431 -12.84 23.89 17.48
N ARG A 432 -12.27 22.81 16.96
CA ARG A 432 -11.35 21.93 17.69
C ARG A 432 -9.92 22.37 17.34
N ARG A 433 -9.24 23.06 18.26
CA ARG A 433 -7.82 23.48 18.13
C ARG A 433 -7.00 22.92 19.29
#